data_23c017dda9a88c3e4c5ea092cd0f74e1
#
_entry.id   23c017dda9a88c3e4c5ea092cd0f74e1
#
_cell.length_a   1.000
_cell.length_b   1.000
_cell.length_c   1.000
_cell.angle_alpha   90.00
_cell.angle_beta   90.00
_cell.angle_gamma   90.00
#
_symmetry.space_group_name_H-M   'P 1'
#
loop_
_entity.id
_entity.type
_entity.pdbx_description
1 polymer ?
#
loop_
_entity_poly.entity_id
_entity_poly.type
_entity_poly.pdbx_seq_one_letter_code
_entity_poly.pdbx_strand_id
1 'polypeptide(L)'
;PKGYLYAAIGFSVMIEFFNQLAARNLRKHTEKLPFRARTLSAIVNLMGRPGEKVDTAAKGTAADGKPDMFAEEERHMVEGVLSLAERTVKTIMTPRCDVVWIDLEHPASEIAALIKREPHSCYPVCEGSLDNVIGILKAKDLAGDTLNPAAIADIARRRRALVVPETVSVIGLMRNFQEGNHHIILVADEFGIIQGLVTTHDLLEAIAGDFPDENE
;
A
#
# COMPACT_ATOMS: atom_id res chain seq x y z
N PRO A 1 6.87 11.52 66.90
CA PRO A 1 7.27 10.77 65.68
C PRO A 1 6.10 10.08 64.98
N LYS A 2 4.84 10.16 65.46
CA LYS A 2 3.69 9.50 64.79
C LYS A 2 3.19 10.26 63.53
N GLY A 3 3.53 11.55 63.37
CA GLY A 3 3.11 12.38 62.26
C GLY A 3 3.73 11.96 60.90
N TYR A 4 4.97 11.48 60.90
CA TYR A 4 5.63 11.04 59.67
C TYR A 4 5.02 9.78 59.08
N LEU A 5 4.50 8.89 59.93
CA LEU A 5 3.84 7.66 59.49
C LEU A 5 2.52 7.99 58.71
N TYR A 6 1.73 8.91 59.20
CA TYR A 6 0.50 9.33 58.51
C TYR A 6 0.76 10.10 57.24
N ALA A 7 1.87 10.92 57.20
CA ALA A 7 2.26 11.61 55.99
C ALA A 7 2.76 10.63 54.92
N ALA A 8 3.51 9.60 55.30
CA ALA A 8 3.98 8.57 54.36
C ALA A 8 2.79 7.75 53.76
N ILE A 9 1.84 7.37 54.60
CA ILE A 9 0.64 6.64 54.13
C ILE A 9 -0.21 7.51 53.25
N GLY A 10 -0.41 8.78 53.60
CA GLY A 10 -1.18 9.74 52.76
C GLY A 10 -0.51 9.96 51.41
N PHE A 11 0.83 10.05 51.35
CA PHE A 11 1.57 10.20 50.12
C PHE A 11 1.49 8.94 49.24
N SER A 12 1.57 7.77 49.80
CA SER A 12 1.43 6.50 49.07
C SER A 12 0.06 6.34 48.46
N VAL A 13 -1.01 6.66 49.20
CA VAL A 13 -2.41 6.63 48.68
C VAL A 13 -2.60 7.66 47.57
N MET A 14 -1.97 8.82 47.71
CA MET A 14 -2.04 9.88 46.68
C MET A 14 -1.34 9.43 45.38
N ILE A 15 -0.18 8.82 45.48
CA ILE A 15 0.54 8.27 44.28
C ILE A 15 -0.29 7.18 43.63
N GLU A 16 -0.86 6.27 44.40
CA GLU A 16 -1.73 5.20 43.86
C GLU A 16 -2.94 5.77 43.13
N PHE A 17 -3.56 6.81 43.71
CA PHE A 17 -4.69 7.52 43.09
C PHE A 17 -4.29 8.21 41.77
N PHE A 18 -3.13 8.88 41.72
CA PHE A 18 -2.62 9.47 40.47
C PHE A 18 -2.25 8.42 39.41
N ASN A 19 -1.67 7.30 39.83
CA ASN A 19 -1.38 6.18 38.93
C ASN A 19 -2.69 5.58 38.35
N GLN A 20 -3.73 5.42 39.18
CA GLN A 20 -5.03 4.95 38.69
C GLN A 20 -5.70 5.94 37.75
N LEU A 21 -5.61 7.26 38.03
CA LEU A 21 -6.08 8.32 37.13
C LEU A 21 -5.33 8.35 35.80
N ALA A 22 -4.01 8.23 35.85
CA ALA A 22 -3.15 8.14 34.67
C ALA A 22 -3.47 6.89 33.82
N ALA A 23 -3.64 5.73 34.47
CA ALA A 23 -4.05 4.48 33.83
C ALA A 23 -5.44 4.55 33.17
N ARG A 24 -6.40 5.25 33.81
CA ARG A 24 -7.74 5.50 33.24
C ARG A 24 -7.67 6.44 32.05
N ASN A 25 -6.83 7.47 32.07
CA ASN A 25 -6.65 8.40 30.96
C ASN A 25 -5.91 7.75 29.77
N LEU A 26 -4.89 6.92 30.04
CA LEU A 26 -4.20 6.15 29.01
C LEU A 26 -5.14 5.14 28.31
N ARG A 27 -6.01 4.46 29.07
CA ARG A 27 -7.02 3.57 28.48
C ARG A 27 -8.05 4.31 27.61
N LYS A 28 -8.39 5.55 27.91
CA LYS A 28 -9.27 6.37 27.08
C LYS A 28 -8.61 6.90 25.80
N HIS A 29 -7.27 6.97 25.75
CA HIS A 29 -6.55 7.39 24.55
C HIS A 29 -6.27 6.24 23.58
N THR A 30 -6.21 4.98 24.03
CA THR A 30 -6.05 3.80 23.18
C THR A 30 -7.35 3.34 22.52
N GLU A 31 -8.51 3.82 22.95
CA GLU A 31 -9.82 3.47 22.35
C GLU A 31 -10.31 4.44 21.26
N LYS A 32 -9.49 5.38 20.82
CA LYS A 32 -9.82 6.17 19.62
C LYS A 32 -9.28 5.48 18.36
N LEU A 33 -9.71 4.23 18.14
CA LEU A 33 -9.74 3.70 16.79
C LEU A 33 -10.56 4.67 15.94
N PRO A 34 -10.04 5.13 14.78
CA PRO A 34 -10.78 6.02 13.91
C PRO A 34 -12.14 5.41 13.61
N PHE A 35 -13.16 6.26 13.54
CA PHE A 35 -14.56 5.85 13.38
C PHE A 35 -14.77 4.84 12.23
N ARG A 36 -13.90 4.90 11.22
CA ARG A 36 -13.82 3.95 10.10
C ARG A 36 -13.43 2.53 10.51
N ALA A 37 -12.49 2.36 11.44
CA ALA A 37 -12.08 1.01 11.89
C ALA A 37 -13.22 0.30 12.66
N ARG A 38 -14.08 1.05 13.34
CA ARG A 38 -15.29 0.49 14.00
C ARG A 38 -16.36 0.08 13.00
N THR A 39 -16.55 0.86 11.94
CA THR A 39 -17.48 0.48 10.86
C THR A 39 -16.98 -0.68 10.05
N LEU A 40 -15.66 -0.77 9.79
CA LEU A 40 -15.00 -1.89 9.14
C LEU A 40 -15.22 -3.21 9.89
N SER A 41 -14.90 -3.23 11.18
CA SER A 41 -15.10 -4.43 12.01
C SER A 41 -16.59 -4.81 12.15
N ALA A 42 -17.50 -3.83 12.13
CA ALA A 42 -18.93 -4.08 12.13
C ALA A 42 -19.43 -4.66 10.80
N ILE A 43 -18.91 -4.19 9.67
CA ILE A 43 -19.26 -4.70 8.33
C ILE A 43 -18.70 -6.11 8.15
N VAL A 44 -17.43 -6.35 8.50
CA VAL A 44 -16.80 -7.67 8.43
C VAL A 44 -17.50 -8.67 9.36
N ASN A 45 -17.89 -8.26 10.58
CA ASN A 45 -18.66 -9.10 11.50
C ASN A 45 -20.10 -9.36 11.00
N LEU A 46 -20.70 -8.41 10.26
CA LEU A 46 -22.01 -8.60 9.63
C LEU A 46 -21.96 -9.58 8.44
N MET A 47 -20.80 -9.65 7.79
CA MET A 47 -20.54 -10.56 6.66
C MET A 47 -20.20 -12.00 7.10
N GLY A 48 -20.12 -12.28 8.43
CA GLY A 48 -19.93 -13.61 9.00
C GLY A 48 -18.48 -14.09 8.97
N ARG A 49 -17.83 -14.17 10.15
CA ARG A 49 -16.54 -14.87 10.30
C ARG A 49 -16.78 -16.38 10.32
N PRO A 50 -16.11 -17.19 9.49
CA PRO A 50 -16.06 -18.62 9.70
C PRO A 50 -15.02 -18.91 10.79
N GLY A 51 -15.46 -19.42 11.95
CA GLY A 51 -14.61 -20.23 12.81
C GLY A 51 -14.17 -19.71 14.17
N GLU A 52 -14.94 -18.90 14.88
CA GLU A 52 -14.68 -18.72 16.32
C GLU A 52 -15.90 -19.17 17.12
N LYS A 53 -15.77 -20.36 17.71
CA LYS A 53 -16.71 -20.86 18.74
C LYS A 53 -16.58 -19.96 19.96
N VAL A 54 -17.45 -19.00 20.09
CA VAL A 54 -17.65 -18.31 21.36
C VAL A 54 -18.60 -19.17 22.18
N ASP A 55 -18.06 -19.93 23.13
CA ASP A 55 -18.81 -20.54 24.21
C ASP A 55 -19.41 -19.44 25.07
N THR A 56 -20.62 -19.00 24.75
CA THR A 56 -21.48 -18.31 25.70
C THR A 56 -22.85 -18.98 25.70
N ALA A 57 -23.08 -19.73 26.76
CA ALA A 57 -24.36 -20.31 27.08
C ALA A 57 -25.43 -19.21 27.27
N ALA A 58 -26.28 -19.04 26.26
CA ALA A 58 -27.61 -18.45 26.44
C ALA A 58 -28.59 -19.18 25.51
N LYS A 59 -29.49 -19.91 26.12
CA LYS A 59 -30.64 -20.59 25.52
C LYS A 59 -31.52 -19.59 24.74
N GLY A 60 -31.89 -19.97 23.55
CA GLY A 60 -33.05 -19.35 22.91
C GLY A 60 -33.09 -19.51 21.40
N THR A 61 -33.81 -20.53 20.91
CA THR A 61 -34.52 -20.65 19.62
C THR A 61 -33.74 -20.61 18.31
N ALA A 62 -33.85 -21.74 17.71
CA ALA A 62 -33.69 -22.25 16.38
C ALA A 62 -33.74 -21.31 15.18
N ALA A 63 -32.93 -21.76 14.20
CA ALA A 63 -33.17 -21.75 12.76
C ALA A 63 -33.20 -20.36 12.08
N ASP A 64 -32.11 -20.02 11.46
CA ASP A 64 -32.11 -19.84 10.01
C ASP A 64 -30.66 -19.90 9.56
N GLY A 65 -30.34 -20.95 8.80
CA GLY A 65 -29.11 -20.96 8.00
C GLY A 65 -29.23 -19.83 6.98
N LYS A 66 -28.75 -18.62 7.36
CA LYS A 66 -28.48 -17.58 6.37
C LYS A 66 -27.37 -18.13 5.49
N PRO A 67 -27.64 -18.35 4.18
CA PRO A 67 -26.57 -18.69 3.27
C PRO A 67 -25.49 -17.60 3.42
N ASP A 68 -24.24 -18.00 3.44
CA ASP A 68 -23.12 -17.08 3.35
C ASP A 68 -23.38 -16.16 2.17
N MET A 69 -23.73 -14.89 2.45
CA MET A 69 -24.24 -13.96 1.45
C MET A 69 -23.16 -13.52 0.48
N PHE A 70 -21.91 -13.88 0.77
CA PHE A 70 -20.73 -13.58 -0.04
C PHE A 70 -19.80 -14.79 -0.08
N ALA A 71 -19.30 -15.13 -1.26
CA ALA A 71 -18.22 -16.08 -1.43
C ALA A 71 -16.95 -15.58 -0.71
N GLU A 72 -16.04 -16.49 -0.37
CA GLU A 72 -14.82 -16.15 0.37
C GLU A 72 -13.97 -15.14 -0.41
N GLU A 73 -13.92 -15.28 -1.74
CA GLU A 73 -13.25 -14.35 -2.65
C GLU A 73 -13.88 -12.95 -2.62
N GLU A 74 -15.21 -12.85 -2.56
CA GLU A 74 -15.90 -11.55 -2.48
C GLU A 74 -15.60 -10.83 -1.17
N ARG A 75 -15.46 -11.56 -0.07
CA ARG A 75 -15.06 -10.99 1.24
C ARG A 75 -13.64 -10.47 1.19
N HIS A 76 -12.70 -11.22 0.62
CA HIS A 76 -11.32 -10.79 0.44
C HIS A 76 -11.22 -9.53 -0.39
N MET A 77 -11.98 -9.42 -1.49
CA MET A 77 -12.02 -8.20 -2.30
C MET A 77 -12.56 -6.99 -1.52
N VAL A 78 -13.65 -7.17 -0.76
CA VAL A 78 -14.21 -6.08 0.06
C VAL A 78 -13.22 -5.65 1.16
N GLU A 79 -12.54 -6.60 1.79
CA GLU A 79 -11.52 -6.34 2.80
C GLU A 79 -10.30 -5.62 2.18
N GLY A 80 -9.87 -6.04 0.98
CA GLY A 80 -8.86 -5.39 0.17
C GLY A 80 -9.22 -3.93 -0.12
N VAL A 81 -10.40 -3.67 -0.67
CA VAL A 81 -10.88 -2.29 -0.97
C VAL A 81 -10.95 -1.42 0.27
N LEU A 82 -11.44 -1.96 1.38
CA LEU A 82 -11.55 -1.21 2.63
C LEU A 82 -10.18 -0.89 3.24
N SER A 83 -9.21 -1.79 3.12
CA SER A 83 -7.84 -1.60 3.59
C SER A 83 -7.07 -0.55 2.77
N LEU A 84 -7.40 -0.36 1.48
CA LEU A 84 -6.75 0.63 0.62
C LEU A 84 -6.82 2.07 1.17
N ALA A 85 -7.88 2.37 1.93
CA ALA A 85 -8.05 3.71 2.51
C ALA A 85 -6.97 4.05 3.55
N GLU A 86 -6.36 3.04 4.16
CA GLU A 86 -5.35 3.18 5.21
C GLU A 86 -3.93 2.89 4.71
N ARG A 87 -3.80 2.26 3.52
CA ARG A 87 -2.50 1.93 2.92
C ARG A 87 -1.90 3.15 2.22
N THR A 88 -0.59 3.32 2.37
CA THR A 88 0.21 4.28 1.59
C THR A 88 0.82 3.59 0.38
N VAL A 89 1.21 4.38 -0.61
CA VAL A 89 1.88 3.91 -1.83
C VAL A 89 3.11 3.06 -1.51
N LYS A 90 3.84 3.40 -0.45
CA LYS A 90 5.01 2.64 0.03
C LYS A 90 4.73 1.15 0.27
N THR A 91 3.50 0.79 0.66
CA THR A 91 3.15 -0.62 0.98
C THR A 91 2.83 -1.49 -0.22
N ILE A 92 2.62 -0.88 -1.39
CA ILE A 92 2.22 -1.57 -2.61
C ILE A 92 3.19 -1.37 -3.78
N MET A 93 4.20 -0.49 -3.61
CA MET A 93 5.15 -0.20 -4.67
C MET A 93 6.14 -1.33 -4.89
N THR A 94 6.56 -1.53 -6.13
CA THR A 94 7.77 -2.26 -6.46
C THR A 94 8.98 -1.47 -5.95
N PRO A 95 9.80 -2.01 -5.03
CA PRO A 95 10.91 -1.30 -4.45
C PRO A 95 12.01 -1.02 -5.47
N ARG A 96 12.81 0.03 -5.23
CA ARG A 96 13.87 0.51 -6.13
C ARG A 96 14.81 -0.59 -6.64
N CYS A 97 15.15 -1.56 -5.78
CA CYS A 97 16.07 -2.66 -6.14
C CYS A 97 15.50 -3.59 -7.21
N ASP A 98 14.18 -3.66 -7.32
CA ASP A 98 13.48 -4.57 -8.23
C ASP A 98 12.93 -3.83 -9.46
N VAL A 99 13.13 -2.50 -9.54
CA VAL A 99 12.73 -1.70 -10.69
C VAL A 99 13.63 -1.97 -11.89
N VAL A 100 13.04 -2.45 -12.98
CA VAL A 100 13.70 -2.55 -14.27
C VAL A 100 13.53 -1.23 -15.02
N TRP A 101 14.63 -0.59 -15.39
CA TRP A 101 14.67 0.70 -16.08
C TRP A 101 15.71 0.72 -17.19
N ILE A 102 15.55 1.60 -18.16
CA ILE A 102 16.46 1.76 -19.30
C ILE A 102 17.41 2.90 -19.01
N ASP A 103 18.72 2.60 -19.02
CA ASP A 103 19.77 3.59 -18.95
C ASP A 103 20.22 3.99 -20.34
N LEU A 104 20.15 5.29 -20.66
CA LEU A 104 20.56 5.84 -21.94
C LEU A 104 22.08 5.90 -22.12
N GLU A 105 22.85 5.75 -21.05
CA GLU A 105 24.31 5.66 -21.12
C GLU A 105 24.78 4.29 -21.67
N HIS A 106 23.88 3.28 -21.62
CA HIS A 106 24.20 1.95 -22.16
C HIS A 106 23.98 1.88 -23.66
N PRO A 107 24.80 1.04 -24.36
CA PRO A 107 24.64 0.85 -25.80
C PRO A 107 23.34 0.15 -26.16
N ALA A 108 22.85 0.40 -27.38
CA ALA A 108 21.60 -0.17 -27.87
C ALA A 108 21.50 -1.70 -27.74
N SER A 109 22.61 -2.41 -27.86
CA SER A 109 22.68 -3.86 -27.69
C SER A 109 22.34 -4.34 -26.26
N GLU A 110 22.80 -3.60 -25.25
CA GLU A 110 22.52 -3.90 -23.86
C GLU A 110 21.05 -3.57 -23.50
N ILE A 111 20.56 -2.44 -23.99
CA ILE A 111 19.13 -2.06 -23.83
C ILE A 111 18.25 -3.14 -24.48
N ALA A 112 18.59 -3.62 -25.67
CA ALA A 112 17.86 -4.70 -26.34
C ALA A 112 17.88 -6.00 -25.53
N ALA A 113 19.04 -6.35 -24.97
CA ALA A 113 19.19 -7.52 -24.13
C ALA A 113 18.39 -7.43 -22.84
N LEU A 114 18.37 -6.25 -22.20
CA LEU A 114 17.57 -5.98 -21.01
C LEU A 114 16.07 -6.19 -21.28
N ILE A 115 15.53 -5.55 -22.32
CA ILE A 115 14.12 -5.65 -22.69
C ILE A 115 13.69 -7.08 -23.02
N LYS A 116 14.62 -7.86 -23.63
CA LYS A 116 14.36 -9.27 -23.95
C LYS A 116 14.39 -10.17 -22.72
N ARG A 117 15.25 -9.87 -21.74
CA ARG A 117 15.39 -10.63 -20.51
C ARG A 117 14.25 -10.33 -19.53
N GLU A 118 13.86 -9.07 -19.43
CA GLU A 118 12.86 -8.56 -18.50
C GLU A 118 11.74 -7.86 -19.28
N PRO A 119 10.81 -8.61 -19.89
CA PRO A 119 9.77 -8.05 -20.72
C PRO A 119 8.68 -7.36 -19.88
N HIS A 120 8.59 -6.04 -19.96
CA HIS A 120 7.55 -5.23 -19.35
C HIS A 120 6.81 -4.40 -20.38
N SER A 121 5.57 -4.01 -20.07
CA SER A 121 4.76 -3.14 -20.94
C SER A 121 5.29 -1.71 -21.01
N CYS A 122 5.98 -1.25 -19.96
CA CYS A 122 6.52 0.09 -19.83
C CYS A 122 7.81 0.07 -19.02
N TYR A 123 8.73 0.99 -19.34
CA TYR A 123 10.01 1.14 -18.66
C TYR A 123 10.24 2.61 -18.31
N PRO A 124 10.69 2.94 -17.08
CA PRO A 124 11.33 4.21 -16.81
C PRO A 124 12.61 4.35 -17.66
N VAL A 125 12.80 5.51 -18.25
CA VAL A 125 14.01 5.85 -19.02
C VAL A 125 14.78 6.91 -18.26
N CYS A 126 16.03 6.62 -17.93
CA CYS A 126 16.86 7.44 -17.08
C CYS A 126 18.23 7.65 -17.72
N GLU A 127 19.02 8.56 -17.16
CA GLU A 127 20.38 8.87 -17.57
C GLU A 127 21.34 8.67 -16.38
N GLY A 128 22.12 7.58 -16.41
CA GLY A 128 23.10 7.20 -15.42
C GLY A 128 22.56 6.77 -14.05
N SER A 129 21.37 7.24 -13.66
CA SER A 129 20.74 6.92 -12.37
C SER A 129 19.23 6.89 -12.49
N LEU A 130 18.57 6.04 -11.70
CA LEU A 130 17.11 5.99 -11.62
C LEU A 130 16.51 7.31 -11.10
N ASP A 131 17.30 8.16 -10.46
CA ASP A 131 16.84 9.48 -9.97
C ASP A 131 16.79 10.52 -11.11
N ASN A 132 17.49 10.28 -12.22
CA ASN A 132 17.51 11.15 -13.40
C ASN A 132 16.50 10.67 -14.45
N VAL A 133 15.23 10.66 -14.13
CA VAL A 133 14.19 10.17 -15.02
C VAL A 133 13.92 11.15 -16.15
N ILE A 134 14.04 10.71 -17.38
CA ILE A 134 13.73 11.47 -18.61
C ILE A 134 12.26 11.31 -18.97
N GLY A 135 11.70 10.11 -18.79
CA GLY A 135 10.32 9.82 -19.10
C GLY A 135 10.00 8.33 -19.07
N ILE A 136 8.85 7.97 -19.64
CA ILE A 136 8.38 6.57 -19.71
C ILE A 136 8.34 6.10 -21.16
N LEU A 137 8.94 4.94 -21.41
CA LEU A 137 8.89 4.23 -22.68
C LEU A 137 7.86 3.10 -22.62
N LYS A 138 6.96 3.00 -23.59
CA LYS A 138 6.10 1.82 -23.76
C LYS A 138 6.76 0.83 -24.70
N ALA A 139 6.78 -0.46 -24.35
CA ALA A 139 7.39 -1.51 -25.15
C ALA A 139 6.86 -1.53 -26.61
N LYS A 140 5.58 -1.22 -26.79
CA LYS A 140 4.97 -1.13 -28.14
C LYS A 140 5.54 -0.03 -29.03
N ASP A 141 6.20 0.99 -28.47
CA ASP A 141 6.82 2.07 -29.23
C ASP A 141 8.23 1.70 -29.74
N LEU A 142 8.72 0.52 -29.33
CA LEU A 142 10.02 -0.05 -29.77
C LEU A 142 9.92 -0.87 -31.07
N ALA A 143 8.82 -0.75 -31.80
CA ALA A 143 8.67 -1.44 -33.09
C ALA A 143 9.60 -0.84 -34.15
N GLY A 144 10.53 -1.63 -34.68
CA GLY A 144 11.48 -1.25 -35.71
C GLY A 144 12.90 -0.91 -35.21
N ASP A 145 13.69 -0.18 -35.98
CA ASP A 145 15.07 0.22 -35.69
C ASP A 145 15.24 1.28 -34.58
N THR A 146 14.28 1.38 -33.68
CA THR A 146 14.17 2.45 -32.66
C THR A 146 14.94 2.19 -31.37
N LEU A 147 15.80 1.15 -31.33
CA LEU A 147 16.61 0.83 -30.13
C LEU A 147 17.83 1.76 -29.95
N ASN A 148 17.96 2.81 -30.76
CA ASN A 148 18.99 3.84 -30.56
C ASN A 148 18.65 4.67 -29.30
N PRO A 149 19.61 4.85 -28.34
CA PRO A 149 19.37 5.63 -27.13
C PRO A 149 18.81 7.03 -27.38
N ALA A 150 19.24 7.74 -28.45
CA ALA A 150 18.70 9.05 -28.81
C ALA A 150 17.23 8.99 -29.21
N ALA A 151 16.82 7.99 -29.99
CA ALA A 151 15.41 7.81 -30.37
C ALA A 151 14.55 7.42 -29.15
N ILE A 152 15.07 6.56 -28.27
CA ILE A 152 14.41 6.21 -27.00
C ILE A 152 14.19 7.45 -26.14
N ALA A 153 15.22 8.30 -26.00
CA ALA A 153 15.12 9.55 -25.24
C ALA A 153 14.02 10.47 -25.79
N ASP A 154 13.94 10.63 -27.12
CA ASP A 154 12.92 11.48 -27.74
C ASP A 154 11.49 10.95 -27.55
N ILE A 155 11.32 9.62 -27.60
CA ILE A 155 10.03 8.98 -27.33
C ILE A 155 9.67 9.13 -25.85
N ALA A 156 10.61 8.90 -24.92
CA ALA A 156 10.38 8.98 -23.48
C ALA A 156 10.02 10.41 -23.03
N ARG A 157 10.70 11.44 -23.57
CA ARG A 157 10.42 12.86 -23.27
C ARG A 157 8.98 13.28 -23.59
N ARG A 158 8.31 12.61 -24.52
CA ARG A 158 6.89 12.87 -24.84
C ARG A 158 5.95 12.40 -23.74
N ARG A 159 6.40 11.50 -22.87
CA ARG A 159 5.63 10.95 -21.74
C ARG A 159 6.36 11.18 -20.45
N ARG A 160 6.12 12.34 -19.85
CA ARG A 160 6.70 12.67 -18.54
C ARG A 160 6.30 11.65 -17.50
N ALA A 161 7.26 11.19 -16.72
CA ALA A 161 7.00 10.39 -15.54
C ALA A 161 6.26 11.24 -14.50
N LEU A 162 5.17 10.71 -13.94
CA LEU A 162 4.56 11.27 -12.75
C LEU A 162 5.32 10.72 -11.53
N VAL A 163 5.74 11.62 -10.64
CA VAL A 163 6.40 11.27 -9.38
C VAL A 163 5.48 11.68 -8.24
N VAL A 164 5.26 10.79 -7.29
CA VAL A 164 4.45 11.06 -6.09
C VAL A 164 5.24 10.74 -4.82
N PRO A 165 4.98 11.40 -3.70
CA PRO A 165 5.57 11.05 -2.41
C PRO A 165 5.12 9.67 -1.92
N GLU A 166 5.99 8.95 -1.21
CA GLU A 166 5.69 7.63 -0.63
C GLU A 166 4.55 7.64 0.41
N THR A 167 4.22 8.81 0.94
CA THR A 167 3.15 9.03 1.92
C THR A 167 1.76 9.17 1.32
N VAL A 168 1.64 9.26 -0.01
CA VAL A 168 0.35 9.35 -0.70
C VAL A 168 -0.48 8.09 -0.40
N SER A 169 -1.79 8.26 -0.17
CA SER A 169 -2.69 7.12 0.00
C SER A 169 -2.93 6.40 -1.32
N VAL A 170 -3.14 5.08 -1.25
CA VAL A 170 -3.43 4.26 -2.45
C VAL A 170 -4.66 4.77 -3.20
N ILE A 171 -5.68 5.26 -2.49
CA ILE A 171 -6.86 5.88 -3.10
C ILE A 171 -6.50 7.16 -3.86
N GLY A 172 -5.60 7.98 -3.31
CA GLY A 172 -5.09 9.17 -4.01
C GLY A 172 -4.33 8.81 -5.27
N LEU A 173 -3.51 7.75 -5.21
CA LEU A 173 -2.78 7.22 -6.35
C LEU A 173 -3.72 6.71 -7.46
N MET A 174 -4.78 5.98 -7.10
CA MET A 174 -5.80 5.48 -8.04
C MET A 174 -6.41 6.63 -8.87
N ARG A 175 -6.66 7.78 -8.24
CA ARG A 175 -7.15 8.97 -8.94
C ARG A 175 -6.13 9.49 -9.97
N ASN A 176 -4.84 9.51 -9.63
CA ASN A 176 -3.79 9.89 -10.56
C ASN A 176 -3.71 8.97 -11.79
N PHE A 177 -3.92 7.67 -11.62
CA PHE A 177 -4.00 6.73 -12.74
C PHE A 177 -5.22 6.99 -13.64
N GLN A 178 -6.39 7.29 -13.04
CA GLN A 178 -7.62 7.55 -13.79
C GLN A 178 -7.57 8.87 -14.60
N GLU A 179 -7.06 9.93 -13.99
CA GLU A 179 -7.03 11.27 -14.59
C GLU A 179 -5.91 11.44 -15.62
N GLY A 180 -4.74 10.81 -15.37
CA GLY A 180 -3.51 11.07 -16.12
C GLY A 180 -3.19 10.11 -17.24
N ASN A 181 -3.96 9.03 -17.46
CA ASN A 181 -3.64 7.95 -18.41
C ASN A 181 -2.19 7.43 -18.26
N HIS A 182 -1.70 7.47 -17.01
CA HIS A 182 -0.40 6.91 -16.64
C HIS A 182 -0.49 5.39 -16.53
N HIS A 183 0.58 4.68 -16.90
CA HIS A 183 0.70 3.23 -16.72
C HIS A 183 1.66 2.88 -15.60
N ILE A 184 2.59 3.80 -15.31
CA ILE A 184 3.58 3.73 -14.25
C ILE A 184 3.61 5.08 -13.54
N ILE A 185 3.69 5.06 -12.22
CA ILE A 185 3.92 6.24 -11.38
C ILE A 185 5.15 5.95 -10.53
N LEU A 186 6.11 6.85 -10.52
CA LEU A 186 7.31 6.75 -9.70
C LEU A 186 7.02 7.26 -8.29
N VAL A 187 7.66 6.65 -7.32
CA VAL A 187 7.51 7.00 -5.90
C VAL A 187 8.84 7.55 -5.39
N ALA A 188 8.82 8.74 -4.80
CA ALA A 188 9.99 9.37 -4.23
C ALA A 188 9.84 9.64 -2.74
N ASP A 189 10.97 9.72 -2.05
CA ASP A 189 11.03 10.19 -0.68
C ASP A 189 11.00 11.73 -0.60
N GLU A 190 11.14 12.28 0.61
CA GLU A 190 11.15 13.72 0.88
C GLU A 190 12.37 14.46 0.31
N PHE A 191 13.41 13.74 -0.09
CA PHE A 191 14.61 14.27 -0.74
C PHE A 191 14.53 14.24 -2.27
N GLY A 192 13.45 13.65 -2.81
CA GLY A 192 13.27 13.48 -4.25
C GLY A 192 13.99 12.25 -4.83
N ILE A 193 14.50 11.35 -3.98
CA ILE A 193 15.15 10.10 -4.38
C ILE A 193 14.06 9.08 -4.71
N ILE A 194 14.13 8.45 -5.88
CA ILE A 194 13.16 7.43 -6.29
C ILE A 194 13.32 6.17 -5.43
N GLN A 195 12.27 5.83 -4.70
CA GLN A 195 12.20 4.66 -3.83
C GLN A 195 11.58 3.44 -4.51
N GLY A 196 10.85 3.65 -5.60
CA GLY A 196 10.20 2.58 -6.34
C GLY A 196 9.25 3.10 -7.40
N LEU A 197 8.43 2.21 -7.92
CA LEU A 197 7.34 2.55 -8.84
C LEU A 197 6.06 1.78 -8.50
N VAL A 198 4.93 2.27 -8.99
CA VAL A 198 3.64 1.57 -8.91
C VAL A 198 3.03 1.51 -10.30
N THR A 199 2.49 0.36 -10.62
CA THR A 199 1.73 0.09 -11.83
C THR A 199 0.23 -0.03 -11.54
N THR A 200 -0.59 -0.08 -12.58
CA THR A 200 -2.02 -0.42 -12.43
C THR A 200 -2.23 -1.86 -11.96
N HIS A 201 -1.28 -2.77 -12.24
CA HIS A 201 -1.30 -4.15 -11.76
C HIS A 201 -1.17 -4.21 -10.24
N ASP A 202 -0.21 -3.50 -9.66
CA ASP A 202 0.00 -3.45 -8.21
C ASP A 202 -1.24 -2.93 -7.45
N LEU A 203 -1.98 -2.00 -8.08
CA LEU A 203 -3.28 -1.55 -7.53
C LEU A 203 -4.34 -2.65 -7.55
N LEU A 204 -4.41 -3.42 -8.62
CA LEU A 204 -5.37 -4.55 -8.73
C LEU A 204 -5.02 -5.65 -7.74
N GLU A 205 -3.75 -5.97 -7.61
CA GLU A 205 -3.24 -6.94 -6.64
C GLU A 205 -3.53 -6.50 -5.18
N ALA A 206 -3.37 -5.23 -4.88
CA ALA A 206 -3.72 -4.68 -3.57
C ALA A 206 -5.21 -4.80 -3.22
N ILE A 207 -6.10 -4.91 -4.21
CA ILE A 207 -7.56 -5.06 -4.05
C ILE A 207 -7.97 -6.53 -4.00
N ALA A 208 -7.49 -7.33 -4.95
CA ALA A 208 -7.97 -8.68 -5.18
C ALA A 208 -7.09 -9.77 -4.54
N GLY A 209 -5.93 -9.38 -3.98
CA GLY A 209 -4.89 -10.32 -3.53
C GLY A 209 -4.00 -10.78 -4.68
N ASP A 210 -3.02 -11.61 -4.36
CA ASP A 210 -2.03 -12.10 -5.31
C ASP A 210 -2.71 -12.84 -6.47
N PHE A 211 -2.48 -12.35 -7.68
CA PHE A 211 -2.83 -13.10 -8.88
C PHE A 211 -1.69 -14.06 -9.20
N PRO A 212 -1.98 -15.32 -9.57
CA PRO A 212 -0.92 -16.20 -10.05
C PRO A 212 -0.29 -15.57 -11.28
N ASP A 213 1.04 -15.43 -11.25
CA ASP A 213 1.80 -14.93 -12.40
C ASP A 213 1.58 -15.85 -13.61
N GLU A 214 1.31 -15.26 -14.78
CA GLU A 214 1.07 -16.01 -16.03
C GLU A 214 2.30 -16.84 -16.49
N ASN A 215 3.38 -16.88 -15.70
CA ASN A 215 4.66 -17.52 -16.01
C ASN A 215 5.07 -18.65 -15.06
N GLU A 216 4.18 -19.18 -14.19
CA GLU A 216 4.41 -20.44 -13.47
C GLU A 216 3.86 -21.66 -14.21
#